data_5c9d20a5aa73fd689b6e129ac6d28b92
#
_entry.id   5c9d20a5aa73fd689b6e129ac6d28b92
#
_cell.length_a   1.000
_cell.length_b   1.000
_cell.length_c   1.000
_cell.angle_alpha   90.00
_cell.angle_beta   90.00
_cell.angle_gamma   90.00
#
_symmetry.space_group_name_H-M   'P 1'
#
loop_
_entity.id
_entity.type
_entity.pdbx_description
1 polymer ?
#
loop_
_entity_poly.entity_id
_entity_poly.type
_entity_poly.pdbx_seq_one_letter_code
_entity_poly.pdbx_strand_id
1 'polypeptide(L)'
;MTIYVVLAFIGILLLSRWMWVLCREYEDSQPKYAIDSYITELNSQDAAAREAFYQNLMKEKINVLPLSQYETPESIYNTLEIEDPADYKFSWKKNGRLYKDDKPVYYLNCGEAAIAQVELVSGGTTDKHDFTLWKVGTVTSLMEVASEPEYDLNVIMPAGSTLTVNGIEVAPTAVAPADSPLKLDEAALKYAAQPDAQLCKITGLYAAPVVEAKDASGRPLTLKAEPKEGEKHISLVYSPAYEAEISDEMTQRITDLTAAYINYVINKDEAQQRNFNALAQYLVRKSTVYNAMTENMYEWGWNNPYTARKDGPTVVSNLAVYSENCCTCEVSYEYQLTKRVVNDYAGTLRWTLVKADDGKWYASSVETLKSSEGTHSTVAG
;
A
#
# COMPACT_ATOMS: atom_id res chain seq x y z
N MET A 1 69.32 -61.96 -8.28
CA MET A 1 67.95 -61.69 -8.74
C MET A 1 67.09 -60.95 -7.67
N THR A 2 67.07 -61.39 -6.40
CA THR A 2 66.30 -60.84 -5.32
C THR A 2 66.53 -59.32 -5.05
N ILE A 3 67.77 -58.84 -5.07
CA ILE A 3 68.16 -57.46 -4.85
C ILE A 3 67.57 -56.53 -5.91
N TYR A 4 67.58 -56.93 -7.19
CA TYR A 4 66.96 -56.08 -8.26
C TYR A 4 65.50 -56.01 -8.16
N VAL A 5 64.83 -57.08 -7.70
CA VAL A 5 63.33 -57.07 -7.46
C VAL A 5 62.98 -56.12 -6.30
N VAL A 6 63.79 -56.16 -5.22
CA VAL A 6 63.57 -55.25 -4.06
C VAL A 6 63.84 -53.79 -4.46
N LEU A 7 64.92 -53.53 -5.22
CA LEU A 7 65.21 -52.17 -5.69
C LEU A 7 64.10 -51.64 -6.66
N ALA A 8 63.67 -52.52 -7.58
CA ALA A 8 62.54 -52.16 -8.46
C ALA A 8 61.24 -51.87 -7.67
N PHE A 9 60.96 -52.68 -6.64
CA PHE A 9 59.79 -52.47 -5.79
C PHE A 9 59.86 -51.16 -4.96
N ILE A 10 61.03 -50.85 -4.40
CA ILE A 10 61.31 -49.57 -3.74
C ILE A 10 61.17 -48.42 -4.73
N GLY A 11 61.69 -48.54 -5.96
CA GLY A 11 61.55 -47.54 -7.01
C GLY A 11 60.07 -47.28 -7.38
N ILE A 12 59.27 -48.35 -7.49
CA ILE A 12 57.85 -48.24 -7.75
C ILE A 12 57.09 -47.54 -6.57
N LEU A 13 57.44 -47.87 -5.33
CA LEU A 13 56.87 -47.22 -4.15
C LEU A 13 57.17 -45.72 -4.07
N LEU A 14 58.43 -45.37 -4.34
CA LEU A 14 58.88 -43.96 -4.38
C LEU A 14 58.21 -43.19 -5.52
N LEU A 15 58.12 -43.79 -6.70
CA LEU A 15 57.33 -43.19 -7.82
C LEU A 15 55.86 -43.04 -7.53
N SER A 16 55.24 -44.06 -6.96
CA SER A 16 53.83 -44.01 -6.58
C SER A 16 53.59 -42.93 -5.54
N ARG A 17 54.46 -42.79 -4.53
CA ARG A 17 54.37 -41.74 -3.53
C ARG A 17 54.56 -40.36 -4.15
N TRP A 18 55.51 -40.21 -5.07
CA TRP A 18 55.73 -38.93 -5.77
C TRP A 18 54.53 -38.58 -6.65
N MET A 19 54.01 -39.52 -7.43
CA MET A 19 52.82 -39.33 -8.25
C MET A 19 51.59 -39.00 -7.38
N TRP A 20 51.44 -39.65 -6.23
CA TRP A 20 50.34 -39.36 -5.32
C TRP A 20 50.39 -37.93 -4.79
N VAL A 21 51.57 -37.43 -4.43
CA VAL A 21 51.75 -36.03 -3.99
C VAL A 21 51.45 -35.07 -5.12
N LEU A 22 51.98 -35.34 -6.34
CA LEU A 22 51.71 -34.54 -7.52
C LEU A 22 50.20 -34.45 -7.84
N CYS A 23 49.54 -35.61 -7.89
CA CYS A 23 48.10 -35.65 -8.16
C CYS A 23 47.29 -34.93 -7.11
N ARG A 24 47.66 -35.06 -5.83
CA ARG A 24 47.00 -34.36 -4.74
C ARG A 24 47.19 -32.85 -4.84
N GLU A 25 48.41 -32.36 -5.04
CA GLU A 25 48.65 -30.92 -5.22
C GLU A 25 47.94 -30.37 -6.47
N TYR A 26 47.89 -31.16 -7.55
CA TYR A 26 47.14 -30.81 -8.75
C TYR A 26 45.61 -30.75 -8.46
N GLU A 27 45.08 -31.72 -7.73
CA GLU A 27 43.69 -31.74 -7.33
C GLU A 27 43.33 -30.53 -6.45
N ASP A 28 44.12 -30.28 -5.41
CA ASP A 28 43.95 -29.17 -4.48
C ASP A 28 44.06 -27.80 -5.21
N SER A 29 44.78 -27.75 -6.34
CA SER A 29 44.93 -26.57 -7.19
C SER A 29 43.76 -26.34 -8.16
N GLN A 30 42.79 -27.26 -8.24
CA GLN A 30 41.67 -27.05 -9.17
C GLN A 30 40.74 -25.94 -8.68
N PRO A 31 40.29 -25.00 -9.55
CA PRO A 31 39.39 -23.89 -9.19
C PRO A 31 38.09 -24.33 -8.52
N LYS A 32 37.62 -25.55 -8.85
CA LYS A 32 36.36 -26.09 -8.25
C LYS A 32 36.43 -26.23 -6.73
N TYR A 33 37.61 -26.54 -6.16
CA TYR A 33 37.75 -26.69 -4.70
C TYR A 33 37.69 -25.35 -3.99
N ALA A 34 38.21 -24.31 -4.63
CA ALA A 34 38.10 -22.95 -4.07
C ALA A 34 36.66 -22.47 -4.02
N ILE A 35 35.90 -22.70 -5.10
CA ILE A 35 34.46 -22.32 -5.12
C ILE A 35 33.61 -23.21 -4.21
N ASP A 36 33.92 -24.54 -4.16
CA ASP A 36 33.25 -25.47 -3.24
C ASP A 36 33.48 -25.07 -1.76
N SER A 37 34.71 -24.71 -1.40
CA SER A 37 35.03 -24.23 -0.06
C SER A 37 34.27 -22.95 0.28
N TYR A 38 34.25 -22.00 -0.63
CA TYR A 38 33.52 -20.74 -0.46
C TYR A 38 32.01 -20.95 -0.25
N ILE A 39 31.40 -21.79 -1.07
CA ILE A 39 29.97 -22.11 -0.95
C ILE A 39 29.67 -22.87 0.35
N THR A 40 30.55 -23.78 0.74
CA THR A 40 30.44 -24.52 2.00
C THR A 40 30.49 -23.56 3.20
N GLU A 41 31.41 -22.60 3.16
CA GLU A 41 31.52 -21.55 4.18
C GLU A 41 30.26 -20.69 4.25
N LEU A 42 29.75 -20.21 3.12
CA LEU A 42 28.50 -19.44 3.05
C LEU A 42 27.31 -20.23 3.63
N ASN A 43 27.19 -21.51 3.24
CA ASN A 43 26.10 -22.36 3.73
C ASN A 43 26.23 -22.75 5.20
N SER A 44 27.44 -22.70 5.77
CA SER A 44 27.68 -22.99 7.19
C SER A 44 27.32 -21.82 8.11
N GLN A 45 27.13 -20.63 7.56
CA GLN A 45 26.69 -19.45 8.30
C GLN A 45 25.26 -19.60 8.79
N ASP A 46 24.89 -18.85 9.82
CA ASP A 46 23.50 -18.80 10.27
C ASP A 46 22.57 -18.12 9.25
N ALA A 47 21.26 -18.22 9.48
CA ALA A 47 20.26 -17.67 8.56
C ALA A 47 20.42 -16.15 8.39
N ALA A 48 20.70 -15.42 9.47
CA ALA A 48 20.85 -13.97 9.44
C ALA A 48 22.07 -13.52 8.62
N ALA A 49 23.19 -14.24 8.72
CA ALA A 49 24.37 -13.95 7.94
C ALA A 49 24.19 -14.26 6.43
N ARG A 50 23.46 -15.35 6.10
CA ARG A 50 23.09 -15.67 4.72
C ARG A 50 22.15 -14.61 4.12
N GLU A 51 21.19 -14.17 4.89
CA GLU A 51 20.30 -13.06 4.51
C GLU A 51 21.10 -11.78 4.27
N ALA A 52 21.97 -11.39 5.20
CA ALA A 52 22.81 -10.21 5.06
C ALA A 52 23.70 -10.25 3.80
N PHE A 53 24.24 -11.43 3.45
CA PHE A 53 24.98 -11.61 2.22
C PHE A 53 24.10 -11.36 0.98
N TYR A 54 22.89 -11.95 0.95
CA TYR A 54 21.93 -11.75 -0.13
C TYR A 54 21.51 -10.28 -0.26
N GLN A 55 21.21 -9.65 0.87
CA GLN A 55 20.87 -8.22 0.94
C GLN A 55 21.99 -7.33 0.39
N ASN A 56 23.24 -7.65 0.70
CA ASN A 56 24.38 -6.87 0.20
C ASN A 56 24.52 -6.96 -1.32
N LEU A 57 24.27 -8.14 -1.92
CA LEU A 57 24.24 -8.30 -3.38
C LEU A 57 23.14 -7.46 -4.03
N MET A 58 21.96 -7.38 -3.39
CA MET A 58 20.85 -6.57 -3.87
C MET A 58 21.16 -5.08 -3.73
N LYS A 59 21.67 -4.66 -2.57
CA LYS A 59 22.03 -3.26 -2.28
C LYS A 59 23.09 -2.74 -3.23
N GLU A 60 24.03 -3.57 -3.67
CA GLU A 60 25.03 -3.21 -4.69
C GLU A 60 24.38 -2.73 -5.99
N LYS A 61 23.28 -3.36 -6.41
CA LYS A 61 22.54 -2.95 -7.60
C LYS A 61 21.69 -1.72 -7.36
N ILE A 62 21.07 -1.61 -6.19
CA ILE A 62 20.23 -0.47 -5.84
C ILE A 62 21.07 0.80 -5.69
N ASN A 63 22.26 0.71 -5.11
CA ASN A 63 23.17 1.85 -4.88
C ASN A 63 23.63 2.57 -6.16
N VAL A 64 23.54 1.92 -7.32
CA VAL A 64 23.91 2.55 -8.60
C VAL A 64 22.70 3.20 -9.31
N LEU A 65 21.49 3.04 -8.77
CA LEU A 65 20.30 3.68 -9.32
C LEU A 65 20.28 5.17 -8.97
N PRO A 66 19.77 6.01 -9.86
CA PRO A 66 19.54 7.44 -9.56
C PRO A 66 18.26 7.60 -8.74
N LEU A 67 18.32 7.23 -7.44
CA LEU A 67 17.18 7.23 -6.54
C LEU A 67 16.57 8.62 -6.39
N SER A 68 15.26 8.66 -6.18
CA SER A 68 14.55 9.85 -5.74
C SER A 68 15.08 10.31 -4.37
N GLN A 69 15.00 11.61 -4.08
CA GLN A 69 15.33 12.14 -2.74
C GLN A 69 14.45 11.57 -1.62
N TYR A 70 13.36 10.88 -1.96
CA TYR A 70 12.42 10.22 -1.04
C TYR A 70 12.63 8.71 -0.97
N GLU A 71 13.73 8.20 -1.51
CA GLU A 71 14.09 6.79 -1.48
C GLU A 71 15.48 6.58 -0.92
N THR A 72 15.64 5.48 -0.22
CA THR A 72 16.93 4.95 0.20
C THR A 72 17.09 3.52 -0.31
N PRO A 73 18.30 2.98 -0.42
CA PRO A 73 18.48 1.57 -0.75
C PRO A 73 17.66 0.64 0.16
N GLU A 74 17.54 0.98 1.45
CA GLU A 74 16.76 0.24 2.43
C GLU A 74 15.25 0.31 2.13
N SER A 75 14.72 1.48 1.73
CA SER A 75 13.29 1.61 1.42
C SER A 75 12.89 0.74 0.22
N ILE A 76 13.73 0.69 -0.81
CA ILE A 76 13.51 -0.18 -1.97
C ILE A 76 13.63 -1.65 -1.58
N TYR A 77 14.69 -1.99 -0.84
CA TYR A 77 14.91 -3.36 -0.40
C TYR A 77 13.72 -3.92 0.39
N ASN A 78 13.15 -3.13 1.31
CA ASN A 78 12.04 -3.52 2.17
C ASN A 78 10.71 -3.72 1.41
N THR A 79 10.59 -3.24 0.18
CA THR A 79 9.39 -3.46 -0.66
C THR A 79 9.51 -4.69 -1.55
N LEU A 80 10.72 -5.28 -1.66
CA LEU A 80 10.92 -6.49 -2.42
C LEU A 80 10.38 -7.69 -1.64
N GLU A 81 9.52 -8.47 -2.27
CA GLU A 81 9.11 -9.77 -1.72
C GLU A 81 10.31 -10.72 -1.80
N ILE A 82 10.92 -11.01 -0.66
CA ILE A 82 12.04 -11.94 -0.56
C ILE A 82 11.50 -13.20 0.11
N GLU A 83 11.75 -14.34 -0.54
CA GLU A 83 11.44 -15.66 0.04
C GLU A 83 12.18 -15.84 1.38
N ASP A 84 11.63 -16.66 2.28
CA ASP A 84 12.13 -16.85 3.65
C ASP A 84 13.64 -17.15 3.65
N PRO A 85 14.47 -16.32 4.31
CA PRO A 85 15.92 -16.50 4.39
C PRO A 85 16.38 -17.86 4.93
N ALA A 86 15.53 -18.53 5.71
CA ALA A 86 15.86 -19.86 6.28
C ALA A 86 16.13 -20.92 5.23
N ASP A 87 15.58 -20.76 4.02
CA ASP A 87 15.72 -21.71 2.92
C ASP A 87 16.86 -21.38 1.94
N TYR A 88 17.63 -20.30 2.16
CA TYR A 88 18.72 -19.94 1.27
C TYR A 88 19.85 -20.97 1.34
N LYS A 89 19.88 -21.84 0.34
CA LYS A 89 21.00 -22.73 0.04
C LYS A 89 21.70 -22.24 -1.19
N PHE A 90 22.96 -21.91 -1.02
CA PHE A 90 23.81 -21.50 -2.13
C PHE A 90 24.44 -22.71 -2.81
N SER A 91 24.52 -22.62 -4.12
CA SER A 91 25.20 -23.57 -4.97
C SER A 91 25.96 -22.84 -6.06
N TRP A 92 26.80 -23.55 -6.81
CA TRP A 92 27.52 -22.94 -7.90
C TRP A 92 27.36 -23.70 -9.21
N LYS A 93 27.54 -22.99 -10.31
CA LYS A 93 27.58 -23.55 -11.65
C LYS A 93 28.68 -22.86 -12.45
N LYS A 94 29.44 -23.64 -13.26
CA LYS A 94 30.47 -23.09 -14.14
C LYS A 94 29.85 -22.12 -15.14
N ASN A 95 30.38 -20.90 -15.27
CA ASN A 95 29.92 -19.94 -16.27
C ASN A 95 30.53 -20.31 -17.64
N GLY A 96 29.81 -21.09 -18.43
CA GLY A 96 30.30 -21.61 -19.72
C GLY A 96 30.69 -20.56 -20.76
N ARG A 97 30.26 -19.28 -20.57
CA ARG A 97 30.58 -18.16 -21.47
C ARG A 97 31.87 -17.44 -21.07
N LEU A 98 32.10 -17.26 -19.79
CA LEU A 98 33.16 -16.40 -19.26
C LEU A 98 34.30 -17.20 -18.63
N TYR A 99 34.09 -18.47 -18.35
CA TYR A 99 35.10 -19.34 -17.75
C TYR A 99 36.32 -19.54 -18.69
N LYS A 100 37.50 -19.28 -18.15
CA LYS A 100 38.77 -19.63 -18.75
C LYS A 100 39.65 -20.28 -17.68
N ASP A 101 40.60 -21.12 -18.07
CA ASP A 101 41.46 -21.83 -17.12
C ASP A 101 42.39 -20.88 -16.34
N ASP A 102 42.74 -19.74 -16.95
CA ASP A 102 43.50 -18.65 -16.32
C ASP A 102 42.66 -17.62 -15.62
N LYS A 103 41.33 -17.67 -15.83
CA LYS A 103 40.34 -16.79 -15.23
C LYS A 103 39.01 -17.55 -14.95
N PRO A 104 39.00 -18.38 -13.91
CA PRO A 104 37.82 -19.18 -13.59
C PRO A 104 36.66 -18.29 -13.07
N VAL A 105 35.52 -18.44 -13.70
CA VAL A 105 34.29 -17.69 -13.37
C VAL A 105 33.15 -18.65 -13.15
N TYR A 106 32.43 -18.47 -12.05
CA TYR A 106 31.30 -19.30 -11.65
C TYR A 106 30.04 -18.45 -11.39
N TYR A 107 28.89 -19.03 -11.63
CA TYR A 107 27.64 -18.51 -11.11
C TYR A 107 27.46 -18.99 -9.68
N LEU A 108 27.08 -18.08 -8.80
CA LEU A 108 26.53 -18.36 -7.49
C LEU A 108 25.01 -18.39 -7.63
N ASN A 109 24.39 -19.50 -7.27
CA ASN A 109 22.94 -19.68 -7.34
C ASN A 109 22.34 -19.73 -5.93
N CYS A 110 21.13 -19.21 -5.79
CA CYS A 110 20.22 -19.45 -4.68
C CYS A 110 19.01 -20.19 -5.26
N GLY A 111 18.78 -21.43 -4.84
CA GLY A 111 17.84 -22.30 -5.55
C GLY A 111 18.25 -22.50 -7.02
N GLU A 112 17.35 -22.19 -7.94
CA GLU A 112 17.60 -22.28 -9.39
C GLU A 112 18.12 -20.96 -9.99
N ALA A 113 17.99 -19.85 -9.29
CA ALA A 113 18.34 -18.52 -9.77
C ALA A 113 19.84 -18.22 -9.57
N ALA A 114 20.50 -17.71 -10.62
CA ALA A 114 21.85 -17.18 -10.52
C ALA A 114 21.81 -15.78 -9.92
N ILE A 115 22.35 -15.62 -8.71
CA ILE A 115 22.30 -14.36 -7.94
C ILE A 115 23.58 -13.54 -8.04
N ALA A 116 24.72 -14.19 -8.31
CA ALA A 116 25.98 -13.50 -8.47
C ALA A 116 26.93 -14.27 -9.40
N GLN A 117 27.96 -13.56 -9.86
CA GLN A 117 29.10 -14.11 -10.55
C GLN A 117 30.32 -14.03 -9.64
N VAL A 118 31.00 -15.14 -9.46
CA VAL A 118 32.22 -15.27 -8.65
C VAL A 118 33.41 -15.48 -9.56
N GLU A 119 34.33 -14.55 -9.55
CA GLU A 119 35.61 -14.65 -10.24
C GLU A 119 36.68 -15.12 -9.25
N LEU A 120 37.43 -16.15 -9.61
CA LEU A 120 38.57 -16.60 -8.82
C LEU A 120 39.84 -15.97 -9.34
N VAL A 121 40.72 -15.66 -8.42
CA VAL A 121 42.08 -15.11 -8.69
C VAL A 121 43.16 -16.00 -8.07
N SER A 122 44.38 -15.88 -8.55
CA SER A 122 45.49 -16.57 -7.93
C SER A 122 45.68 -16.15 -6.47
N GLY A 123 45.71 -17.14 -5.59
CA GLY A 123 46.01 -16.98 -4.16
C GLY A 123 47.44 -17.36 -3.80
N GLY A 124 48.24 -17.77 -4.79
CA GLY A 124 49.59 -18.31 -4.62
C GLY A 124 49.80 -19.56 -5.46
N THR A 125 50.84 -20.32 -5.13
CA THR A 125 51.14 -21.61 -5.77
C THR A 125 51.40 -22.70 -4.72
N THR A 126 51.34 -23.96 -5.15
CA THR A 126 51.68 -25.10 -4.29
C THR A 126 53.18 -25.15 -4.06
N ASP A 127 53.61 -25.72 -2.91
CA ASP A 127 55.01 -25.68 -2.45
C ASP A 127 55.98 -26.45 -3.33
N LYS A 128 55.55 -27.49 -4.05
CA LYS A 128 56.46 -28.43 -4.76
C LYS A 128 56.37 -28.37 -6.27
N HIS A 129 55.21 -28.03 -6.81
CA HIS A 129 54.97 -28.12 -8.25
C HIS A 129 54.46 -26.84 -8.87
N ASP A 130 54.41 -25.73 -8.10
CA ASP A 130 53.99 -24.38 -8.55
C ASP A 130 52.58 -24.33 -9.22
N PHE A 131 51.71 -25.28 -8.88
CA PHE A 131 50.31 -25.20 -9.34
C PHE A 131 49.60 -24.00 -8.71
N THR A 132 48.82 -23.28 -9.50
CA THR A 132 48.08 -22.11 -9.04
C THR A 132 47.05 -22.52 -8.00
N LEU A 133 47.13 -21.94 -6.83
CA LEU A 133 46.06 -21.99 -5.83
C LEU A 133 45.07 -20.86 -6.08
N TRP A 134 43.76 -21.17 -5.99
CA TRP A 134 42.71 -20.22 -6.27
C TRP A 134 42.05 -19.71 -4.99
N LYS A 135 41.65 -18.46 -5.04
CA LYS A 135 40.81 -17.84 -4.00
C LYS A 135 39.71 -16.97 -4.64
N VAL A 136 38.66 -16.71 -3.92
CA VAL A 136 37.62 -15.76 -4.36
C VAL A 136 38.26 -14.37 -4.52
N GLY A 137 38.11 -13.80 -5.68
CA GLY A 137 38.53 -12.45 -6.02
C GLY A 137 37.40 -11.47 -5.96
N THR A 138 36.51 -11.52 -6.96
CA THR A 138 35.37 -10.60 -7.06
C THR A 138 34.05 -11.37 -7.08
N VAL A 139 33.10 -10.91 -6.31
CA VAL A 139 31.71 -11.35 -6.37
C VAL A 139 30.90 -10.20 -6.94
N THR A 140 30.26 -10.39 -8.09
CA THR A 140 29.47 -9.37 -8.78
C THR A 140 28.01 -9.78 -8.78
N SER A 141 27.14 -8.96 -8.27
CA SER A 141 25.70 -9.23 -8.24
C SER A 141 25.12 -9.36 -9.66
N LEU A 142 24.29 -10.38 -9.86
CA LEU A 142 23.45 -10.58 -11.05
C LEU A 142 21.96 -10.31 -10.74
N MET A 143 21.68 -9.83 -9.55
CA MET A 143 20.29 -9.52 -9.14
C MET A 143 19.71 -8.48 -10.08
N GLU A 144 18.47 -8.70 -10.46
CA GLU A 144 17.71 -7.75 -11.26
C GLU A 144 16.90 -6.84 -10.32
N VAL A 145 17.06 -5.55 -10.49
CA VAL A 145 16.23 -4.51 -9.89
C VAL A 145 15.67 -3.65 -11.01
N ALA A 146 14.55 -2.98 -10.79
CA ALA A 146 13.97 -2.09 -11.78
C ALA A 146 15.05 -1.10 -12.25
N SER A 147 15.29 -1.03 -13.56
CA SER A 147 16.29 -0.14 -14.15
C SER A 147 15.78 1.28 -14.34
N GLU A 148 14.46 1.46 -14.35
CA GLU A 148 13.77 2.73 -14.50
C GLU A 148 12.73 2.89 -13.39
N PRO A 149 12.46 4.13 -12.95
CA PRO A 149 11.43 4.39 -11.96
C PRO A 149 10.05 4.05 -12.52
N GLU A 150 9.22 3.44 -11.69
CA GLU A 150 7.94 2.91 -12.11
C GLU A 150 6.73 3.56 -11.41
N TYR A 151 6.95 4.22 -10.26
CA TYR A 151 5.85 4.71 -9.44
C TYR A 151 5.78 6.23 -9.42
N ASP A 152 4.55 6.74 -9.51
CA ASP A 152 4.20 8.13 -9.26
C ASP A 152 3.21 8.19 -8.10
N LEU A 153 3.39 9.17 -7.21
CA LEU A 153 2.57 9.37 -6.03
C LEU A 153 1.90 10.75 -6.08
N ASN A 154 0.57 10.76 -5.94
CA ASN A 154 -0.22 11.97 -5.71
C ASN A 154 -0.93 11.83 -4.35
N VAL A 155 -0.76 12.81 -3.46
CA VAL A 155 -1.43 12.82 -2.16
C VAL A 155 -2.18 14.13 -1.98
N ILE A 156 -3.50 14.03 -1.84
CA ILE A 156 -4.35 15.17 -1.46
C ILE A 156 -4.58 15.11 0.05
N MET A 157 -4.29 16.21 0.74
CA MET A 157 -4.41 16.33 2.20
C MET A 157 -4.85 17.75 2.58
N PRO A 158 -5.37 17.98 3.81
CA PRO A 158 -5.73 19.31 4.27
C PRO A 158 -4.55 20.26 4.19
N ALA A 159 -4.81 21.56 3.96
CA ALA A 159 -3.76 22.57 3.97
C ALA A 159 -3.04 22.61 5.32
N GLY A 160 -1.73 22.80 5.29
CA GLY A 160 -0.88 22.82 6.48
C GLY A 160 -0.51 21.44 7.04
N SER A 161 -0.96 20.36 6.39
CA SER A 161 -0.54 18.98 6.74
C SER A 161 0.92 18.73 6.37
N THR A 162 1.56 17.82 7.09
CA THR A 162 2.89 17.30 6.78
C THR A 162 2.78 15.89 6.20
N LEU A 163 3.68 15.58 5.27
CA LEU A 163 3.74 14.29 4.59
C LEU A 163 5.14 13.70 4.76
N THR A 164 5.22 12.41 5.05
CA THR A 164 6.45 11.64 4.95
C THR A 164 6.30 10.52 3.92
N VAL A 165 7.34 10.32 3.15
CA VAL A 165 7.42 9.26 2.15
C VAL A 165 8.66 8.44 2.45
N ASN A 166 8.49 7.14 2.69
CA ASN A 166 9.57 6.24 3.15
C ASN A 166 10.32 6.76 4.39
N GLY A 167 9.59 7.44 5.31
CA GLY A 167 10.17 8.05 6.51
C GLY A 167 10.87 9.39 6.27
N ILE A 168 10.92 9.91 5.03
CA ILE A 168 11.55 11.19 4.67
C ILE A 168 10.45 12.25 4.56
N GLU A 169 10.61 13.36 5.28
CA GLU A 169 9.65 14.47 5.25
C GLU A 169 9.68 15.19 3.89
N VAL A 170 8.48 15.43 3.35
CA VAL A 170 8.33 16.14 2.09
C VAL A 170 8.43 17.63 2.30
N ALA A 171 9.35 18.27 1.56
CA ALA A 171 9.55 19.72 1.65
C ALA A 171 8.28 20.48 1.26
N PRO A 172 7.94 21.60 1.94
CA PRO A 172 6.77 22.43 1.62
C PRO A 172 6.72 22.93 0.17
N THR A 173 7.87 23.06 -0.49
CA THR A 173 7.98 23.48 -1.89
C THR A 173 7.48 22.42 -2.89
N ALA A 174 7.34 21.17 -2.47
CA ALA A 174 6.79 20.10 -3.29
C ALA A 174 5.25 20.01 -3.19
N VAL A 175 4.62 20.94 -2.46
CA VAL A 175 3.19 20.94 -2.19
C VAL A 175 2.54 22.15 -2.87
N ALA A 176 1.42 21.94 -3.54
CA ALA A 176 0.63 22.98 -4.22
C ALA A 176 -0.81 23.02 -3.67
N PRO A 177 -1.51 24.15 -3.74
CA PRO A 177 -2.94 24.19 -3.46
C PRO A 177 -3.72 23.20 -4.33
N ALA A 178 -4.74 22.58 -3.77
CA ALA A 178 -5.61 21.62 -4.46
C ALA A 178 -7.08 21.80 -4.07
N ASP A 179 -7.95 21.24 -4.87
CA ASP A 179 -9.36 21.15 -4.55
C ASP A 179 -9.56 20.17 -3.38
N SER A 180 -10.35 20.59 -2.38
CA SER A 180 -10.78 19.70 -1.31
C SER A 180 -11.70 18.60 -1.84
N PRO A 181 -11.60 17.38 -1.30
CA PRO A 181 -12.58 16.32 -1.58
C PRO A 181 -14.02 16.72 -1.16
N LEU A 182 -14.14 17.56 -0.12
CA LEU A 182 -15.40 18.14 0.26
C LEU A 182 -15.61 19.48 -0.45
N LYS A 183 -16.66 19.55 -1.31
CA LYS A 183 -17.06 20.78 -1.99
C LYS A 183 -18.33 21.31 -1.36
N LEU A 184 -18.27 22.56 -0.90
CA LEU A 184 -19.43 23.30 -0.41
C LEU A 184 -20.08 24.06 -1.58
N ASP A 185 -21.41 24.05 -1.61
CA ASP A 185 -22.17 24.89 -2.55
C ASP A 185 -22.19 26.36 -2.12
N GLU A 186 -22.60 27.26 -3.03
CA GLU A 186 -22.62 28.70 -2.77
C GLU A 186 -23.48 29.09 -1.55
N ALA A 187 -24.51 28.32 -1.25
CA ALA A 187 -25.36 28.58 -0.12
C ALA A 187 -24.69 28.20 1.21
N ALA A 188 -23.94 27.11 1.22
CA ALA A 188 -23.14 26.67 2.37
C ALA A 188 -21.94 27.56 2.64
N LEU A 189 -21.30 28.11 1.58
CA LEU A 189 -20.17 29.03 1.70
C LEU A 189 -20.49 30.33 2.45
N LYS A 190 -21.75 30.62 2.70
CA LYS A 190 -22.20 31.77 3.56
C LYS A 190 -21.94 31.50 5.04
N TYR A 191 -21.88 30.24 5.43
CA TYR A 191 -21.79 29.79 6.82
C TYR A 191 -20.48 29.16 7.18
N ALA A 192 -19.80 28.56 6.21
CA ALA A 192 -18.51 27.92 6.40
C ALA A 192 -17.58 28.21 5.22
N ALA A 193 -16.31 28.42 5.49
CA ALA A 193 -15.30 28.48 4.44
C ALA A 193 -15.14 27.12 3.75
N GLN A 194 -14.81 27.14 2.44
CA GLN A 194 -14.39 25.94 1.74
C GLN A 194 -13.18 25.35 2.45
N PRO A 195 -13.19 24.08 2.84
CA PRO A 195 -12.00 23.45 3.39
C PRO A 195 -10.84 23.51 2.39
N ASP A 196 -9.71 24.03 2.81
CA ASP A 196 -8.52 24.10 1.97
C ASP A 196 -7.82 22.75 1.93
N ALA A 197 -7.32 22.39 0.75
CA ALA A 197 -6.52 21.20 0.54
C ALA A 197 -5.23 21.52 -0.22
N GLN A 198 -4.29 20.61 -0.13
CA GLN A 198 -3.00 20.68 -0.82
C GLN A 198 -2.69 19.34 -1.48
N LEU A 199 -2.06 19.40 -2.65
CA LEU A 199 -1.58 18.27 -3.41
C LEU A 199 -0.06 18.16 -3.27
N CYS A 200 0.42 17.03 -2.85
CA CYS A 200 1.81 16.63 -3.02
C CYS A 200 1.92 15.69 -4.21
N LYS A 201 2.85 16.00 -5.12
CA LYS A 201 3.13 15.18 -6.30
C LYS A 201 4.60 14.77 -6.32
N ILE A 202 4.86 13.48 -6.29
CA ILE A 202 6.19 12.89 -6.36
C ILE A 202 6.18 11.90 -7.53
N THR A 203 7.17 12.01 -8.40
CA THR A 203 7.30 11.15 -9.58
C THR A 203 8.66 10.46 -9.57
N GLY A 204 8.74 9.35 -10.27
CA GLY A 204 10.02 8.69 -10.49
C GLY A 204 10.53 7.90 -9.31
N LEU A 205 9.64 7.18 -8.60
CA LEU A 205 10.01 6.25 -7.54
C LEU A 205 10.24 4.86 -8.13
N TYR A 206 11.24 4.17 -7.62
CA TYR A 206 11.59 2.79 -8.04
C TYR A 206 10.73 1.73 -7.36
N ALA A 207 10.18 2.05 -6.18
CA ALA A 207 9.35 1.13 -5.43
C ALA A 207 8.06 1.81 -4.95
N ALA A 208 7.05 1.00 -4.62
CA ALA A 208 5.81 1.51 -4.01
C ALA A 208 6.13 2.18 -2.68
N PRO A 209 5.81 3.49 -2.51
CA PRO A 209 6.21 4.24 -1.33
C PRO A 209 5.35 3.90 -0.11
N VAL A 210 5.96 3.90 1.07
CA VAL A 210 5.25 3.95 2.35
C VAL A 210 4.94 5.42 2.64
N VAL A 211 3.65 5.73 2.83
CA VAL A 211 3.18 7.12 2.94
C VAL A 211 2.49 7.32 4.28
N GLU A 212 2.91 8.34 5.01
CA GLU A 212 2.27 8.78 6.25
C GLU A 212 2.01 10.30 6.19
N ALA A 213 0.85 10.73 6.67
CA ALA A 213 0.49 12.15 6.73
C ALA A 213 -0.03 12.52 8.11
N LYS A 214 0.21 13.77 8.51
CA LYS A 214 -0.32 14.36 9.74
C LYS A 214 -0.96 15.71 9.42
N ASP A 215 -2.06 16.02 10.11
CA ASP A 215 -2.71 17.33 10.00
C ASP A 215 -1.84 18.45 10.63
N ALA A 216 -2.31 19.69 10.49
CA ALA A 216 -1.63 20.86 11.06
C ALA A 216 -1.47 20.81 12.60
N SER A 217 -2.23 19.95 13.28
CA SER A 217 -2.13 19.72 14.73
C SER A 217 -1.22 18.55 15.09
N GLY A 218 -0.63 17.88 14.08
CA GLY A 218 0.23 16.71 14.25
C GLY A 218 -0.52 15.38 14.43
N ARG A 219 -1.85 15.33 14.25
CA ARG A 219 -2.63 14.11 14.31
C ARG A 219 -2.48 13.32 13.00
N PRO A 220 -2.34 11.98 13.07
CA PRO A 220 -2.23 11.16 11.88
C PRO A 220 -3.50 11.23 11.03
N LEU A 221 -3.31 11.35 9.71
CA LEU A 221 -4.37 11.32 8.72
C LEU A 221 -4.51 9.91 8.14
N THR A 222 -5.73 9.46 7.97
CA THR A 222 -6.02 8.26 7.20
C THR A 222 -6.03 8.61 5.72
N LEU A 223 -5.17 7.97 4.93
CA LEU A 223 -5.13 8.10 3.49
C LEU A 223 -5.86 6.94 2.85
N LYS A 224 -6.75 7.23 1.90
CA LYS A 224 -7.47 6.22 1.10
C LYS A 224 -6.98 6.27 -0.33
N ALA A 225 -6.72 5.11 -0.91
CA ALA A 225 -6.40 5.01 -2.32
C ALA A 225 -7.64 5.35 -3.16
N GLU A 226 -7.46 6.23 -4.13
CA GLU A 226 -8.44 6.39 -5.20
C GLU A 226 -8.21 5.31 -6.25
N PRO A 227 -9.25 4.58 -6.67
CA PRO A 227 -9.11 3.60 -7.73
C PRO A 227 -8.81 4.34 -9.03
N LYS A 228 -7.56 4.30 -9.47
CA LYS A 228 -7.14 4.68 -10.82
C LYS A 228 -6.57 3.47 -11.53
N GLU A 229 -6.84 3.40 -12.83
CA GLU A 229 -6.26 2.38 -13.70
C GLU A 229 -4.73 2.50 -13.69
N GLY A 230 -4.06 1.44 -13.24
CA GLY A 230 -2.61 1.28 -13.24
C GLY A 230 -2.01 1.24 -11.84
N GLU A 231 -1.46 0.10 -11.47
CA GLU A 231 -0.81 -0.15 -10.15
C GLU A 231 0.38 0.79 -9.86
N LYS A 232 0.91 1.47 -10.89
CA LYS A 232 2.10 2.33 -10.80
C LYS A 232 1.78 3.81 -10.52
N HIS A 233 0.53 4.24 -10.67
CA HIS A 233 0.08 5.59 -10.33
C HIS A 233 -0.73 5.56 -9.03
N ILE A 234 -0.09 5.87 -7.92
CA ILE A 234 -0.70 5.85 -6.59
C ILE A 234 -1.32 7.21 -6.33
N SER A 235 -2.65 7.25 -6.23
CA SER A 235 -3.39 8.45 -5.82
C SER A 235 -4.00 8.20 -4.46
N LEU A 236 -3.65 9.04 -3.49
CA LEU A 236 -4.14 8.97 -2.12
C LEU A 236 -4.91 10.25 -1.80
N VAL A 237 -6.06 10.09 -1.16
CA VAL A 237 -6.87 11.20 -0.66
C VAL A 237 -7.09 11.01 0.82
N TYR A 238 -6.95 12.08 1.59
CA TYR A 238 -7.21 12.02 3.01
C TYR A 238 -8.68 11.69 3.30
N SER A 239 -8.87 10.87 4.32
CA SER A 239 -10.14 10.73 4.99
C SER A 239 -10.05 11.54 6.28
N PRO A 240 -10.97 12.49 6.52
CA PRO A 240 -10.93 13.24 7.76
C PRO A 240 -11.06 12.29 8.96
N ALA A 241 -10.41 12.64 10.06
CA ALA A 241 -10.58 11.91 11.30
C ALA A 241 -12.03 11.99 11.75
N TYR A 242 -12.59 10.87 12.18
CA TYR A 242 -13.93 10.85 12.76
C TYR A 242 -13.85 11.17 14.25
N GLU A 243 -14.74 12.04 14.71
CA GLU A 243 -14.88 12.28 16.14
C GLU A 243 -15.43 11.01 16.83
N ALA A 244 -14.82 10.64 17.93
CA ALA A 244 -15.22 9.45 18.68
C ALA A 244 -16.59 9.62 19.36
N GLU A 245 -16.93 10.85 19.73
CA GLU A 245 -18.16 11.18 20.43
C GLU A 245 -18.93 12.28 19.69
N ILE A 246 -20.20 12.00 19.38
CA ILE A 246 -21.14 12.96 18.80
C ILE A 246 -22.05 13.39 19.94
N SER A 247 -22.21 14.70 20.13
CA SER A 247 -23.08 15.21 21.19
C SER A 247 -24.57 14.76 20.98
N ASP A 248 -25.25 14.52 22.08
CA ASP A 248 -26.67 14.10 22.03
C ASP A 248 -27.56 15.10 21.25
N GLU A 249 -27.30 16.40 21.39
CA GLU A 249 -28.02 17.44 20.67
C GLU A 249 -27.79 17.31 19.14
N MET A 250 -26.55 17.10 18.72
CA MET A 250 -26.23 16.94 17.31
C MET A 250 -26.83 15.63 16.77
N THR A 251 -26.71 14.54 17.50
CA THR A 251 -27.27 13.23 17.17
C THR A 251 -28.81 13.35 16.97
N GLN A 252 -29.50 14.00 17.89
CA GLN A 252 -30.95 14.19 17.80
C GLN A 252 -31.31 15.02 16.56
N ARG A 253 -30.61 16.15 16.33
CA ARG A 253 -30.91 17.01 15.19
C ARG A 253 -30.67 16.30 13.85
N ILE A 254 -29.64 15.50 13.72
CA ILE A 254 -29.35 14.71 12.51
C ILE A 254 -30.38 13.59 12.33
N THR A 255 -30.82 12.98 13.42
CA THR A 255 -31.90 11.97 13.42
C THR A 255 -33.19 12.59 12.93
N ASP A 256 -33.58 13.76 13.46
CA ASP A 256 -34.77 14.48 13.05
C ASP A 256 -34.72 14.93 11.59
N LEU A 257 -33.57 15.44 11.14
CA LEU A 257 -33.31 15.75 9.72
C LEU A 257 -33.53 14.53 8.84
N THR A 258 -32.96 13.38 9.22
CA THR A 258 -33.03 12.14 8.43
C THR A 258 -34.47 11.61 8.42
N ALA A 259 -35.19 11.67 9.54
CA ALA A 259 -36.60 11.31 9.60
C ALA A 259 -37.48 12.21 8.71
N ALA A 260 -37.23 13.53 8.72
CA ALA A 260 -37.92 14.48 7.85
C ALA A 260 -37.65 14.24 6.37
N TYR A 261 -36.36 13.89 6.02
CA TYR A 261 -35.95 13.53 4.67
C TYR A 261 -36.65 12.25 4.18
N ILE A 262 -36.66 11.19 5.00
CA ILE A 262 -37.35 9.95 4.67
C ILE A 262 -38.83 10.20 4.49
N ASN A 263 -39.48 11.00 5.40
CA ASN A 263 -40.88 11.39 5.27
C ASN A 263 -41.17 12.11 3.95
N TYR A 264 -40.27 12.99 3.54
CA TYR A 264 -40.40 13.69 2.27
C TYR A 264 -40.31 12.72 1.07
N VAL A 265 -39.33 11.81 1.09
CA VAL A 265 -39.06 10.88 -0.03
C VAL A 265 -40.18 9.84 -0.21
N ILE A 266 -40.73 9.30 0.87
CA ILE A 266 -41.72 8.20 0.81
C ILE A 266 -43.18 8.65 0.75
N ASN A 267 -43.50 9.85 1.21
CA ASN A 267 -44.87 10.38 1.20
C ASN A 267 -45.07 11.34 0.03
N LYS A 268 -45.68 10.81 -1.02
CA LYS A 268 -46.03 11.56 -2.22
C LYS A 268 -47.55 11.72 -2.28
N ASP A 269 -48.07 12.78 -1.74
CA ASP A 269 -49.49 13.14 -1.85
C ASP A 269 -49.70 14.62 -1.53
N GLU A 270 -50.91 15.04 -1.23
CA GLU A 270 -51.29 16.38 -0.75
C GLU A 270 -50.43 16.87 0.45
N ALA A 271 -49.79 15.93 1.16
CA ALA A 271 -48.84 16.20 2.24
C ALA A 271 -47.44 16.64 1.77
N GLN A 272 -47.12 16.57 0.48
CA GLN A 272 -45.74 16.78 -0.03
C GLN A 272 -45.20 18.17 0.34
N GLN A 273 -46.02 19.23 0.16
CA GLN A 273 -45.62 20.58 0.57
C GLN A 273 -45.41 20.68 2.09
N ARG A 274 -46.24 20.01 2.88
CA ARG A 274 -46.09 19.97 4.34
C ARG A 274 -44.82 19.24 4.74
N ASN A 275 -44.50 18.10 4.11
CA ASN A 275 -43.34 17.32 4.37
C ASN A 275 -42.06 18.06 3.94
N PHE A 276 -42.10 18.76 2.78
CA PHE A 276 -41.05 19.65 2.39
C PHE A 276 -40.80 20.77 3.41
N ASN A 277 -41.85 21.44 3.87
CA ASN A 277 -41.73 22.51 4.89
C ASN A 277 -41.13 21.99 6.20
N ALA A 278 -41.44 20.74 6.59
CA ALA A 278 -40.84 20.09 7.75
C ALA A 278 -39.33 19.77 7.52
N LEU A 279 -38.98 19.30 6.34
CA LEU A 279 -37.59 19.04 5.99
C LEU A 279 -36.79 20.36 5.85
N ALA A 280 -37.38 21.39 5.24
CA ALA A 280 -36.71 22.66 4.96
C ALA A 280 -36.21 23.39 6.22
N GLN A 281 -36.73 23.05 7.41
CA GLN A 281 -36.24 23.59 8.70
C GLN A 281 -34.84 23.10 9.07
N TYR A 282 -34.36 22.04 8.41
CA TYR A 282 -33.05 21.43 8.63
C TYR A 282 -32.10 21.70 7.48
N LEU A 283 -32.55 22.33 6.39
CA LEU A 283 -31.76 22.55 5.19
C LEU A 283 -31.22 23.99 5.10
N VAL A 284 -30.05 24.14 4.55
CA VAL A 284 -29.57 25.44 4.09
C VAL A 284 -30.43 25.86 2.90
N ARG A 285 -31.08 27.03 3.00
CA ARG A 285 -31.94 27.54 1.93
C ARG A 285 -31.14 27.79 0.65
N LYS A 286 -31.63 27.27 -0.47
CA LYS A 286 -30.98 27.30 -1.79
C LYS A 286 -29.71 26.46 -1.90
N SER A 287 -29.46 25.58 -0.96
CA SER A 287 -28.38 24.57 -1.09
C SER A 287 -28.68 23.52 -2.16
N THR A 288 -27.70 22.72 -2.48
CA THR A 288 -27.86 21.61 -3.45
C THR A 288 -29.03 20.70 -3.06
N VAL A 289 -29.11 20.25 -1.80
CA VAL A 289 -30.21 19.39 -1.34
C VAL A 289 -31.54 20.13 -1.33
N TYR A 290 -31.59 21.39 -0.92
CA TYR A 290 -32.80 22.19 -0.91
C TYR A 290 -33.40 22.35 -2.30
N ASN A 291 -32.54 22.69 -3.30
CA ASN A 291 -32.94 22.86 -4.70
C ASN A 291 -33.42 21.54 -5.30
N ALA A 292 -32.67 20.46 -5.08
CA ALA A 292 -33.07 19.13 -5.54
C ALA A 292 -34.42 18.69 -5.01
N MET A 293 -34.71 18.95 -3.71
CA MET A 293 -36.02 18.64 -3.11
C MET A 293 -37.14 19.55 -3.64
N THR A 294 -36.84 20.81 -3.98
CA THR A 294 -37.82 21.75 -4.53
C THR A 294 -38.14 21.43 -5.99
N GLU A 295 -37.14 21.20 -6.82
CA GLU A 295 -37.30 20.93 -8.25
C GLU A 295 -37.99 19.59 -8.50
N ASN A 296 -37.71 18.59 -7.67
CA ASN A 296 -38.26 17.25 -7.82
C ASN A 296 -39.46 16.98 -6.91
N MET A 297 -40.08 18.03 -6.36
CA MET A 297 -41.18 17.91 -5.39
C MET A 297 -42.31 17.03 -5.89
N TYR A 298 -42.59 17.04 -7.20
CA TYR A 298 -43.65 16.27 -7.84
C TYR A 298 -43.21 15.10 -8.68
N GLU A 299 -41.88 14.98 -8.92
CA GLU A 299 -41.30 13.92 -9.76
C GLU A 299 -40.75 12.75 -8.94
N TRP A 300 -40.18 13.05 -7.77
CA TRP A 300 -39.61 12.04 -6.88
C TRP A 300 -40.67 11.54 -5.94
N GLY A 301 -41.18 10.37 -6.16
CA GLY A 301 -42.02 9.72 -5.19
C GLY A 301 -42.51 8.38 -5.69
N TRP A 302 -42.65 7.54 -4.77
CA TRP A 302 -43.12 6.20 -4.98
C TRP A 302 -44.64 6.22 -5.23
N ASN A 303 -45.03 5.90 -6.45
CA ASN A 303 -46.44 5.88 -6.85
C ASN A 303 -47.27 4.77 -6.19
N ASN A 304 -46.74 4.06 -5.22
CA ASN A 304 -47.42 2.98 -4.55
C ASN A 304 -47.83 3.38 -3.12
N PRO A 305 -49.07 3.63 -2.84
CA PRO A 305 -49.55 3.91 -1.49
C PRO A 305 -49.23 2.70 -0.59
N TYR A 306 -48.82 3.00 0.63
CA TYR A 306 -48.63 2.01 1.68
C TYR A 306 -49.75 2.16 2.73
N THR A 307 -50.10 1.06 3.40
CA THR A 307 -51.19 1.05 4.42
C THR A 307 -50.64 1.24 5.83
N ALA A 308 -49.38 0.88 6.05
CA ALA A 308 -48.71 1.07 7.33
C ALA A 308 -47.22 1.29 7.14
N ARG A 309 -46.62 2.03 8.07
CA ARG A 309 -45.17 2.23 8.18
C ARG A 309 -44.73 1.89 9.59
N LYS A 310 -43.57 1.25 9.69
CA LYS A 310 -42.84 0.99 10.94
C LYS A 310 -41.43 1.50 10.77
N ASP A 311 -41.02 2.47 11.59
CA ASP A 311 -39.66 2.97 11.60
C ASP A 311 -38.80 2.04 12.44
N GLY A 312 -37.58 1.75 11.90
CA GLY A 312 -36.50 1.04 12.56
C GLY A 312 -35.50 2.02 13.20
N PRO A 313 -34.33 1.52 13.60
CA PRO A 313 -33.32 2.36 14.20
C PRO A 313 -32.71 3.34 13.18
N THR A 314 -32.34 4.52 13.67
CA THR A 314 -31.53 5.50 12.97
C THR A 314 -30.25 5.67 13.77
N VAL A 315 -29.10 5.42 13.13
CA VAL A 315 -27.78 5.46 13.78
C VAL A 315 -26.91 6.51 13.08
N VAL A 316 -26.51 7.53 13.83
CA VAL A 316 -25.56 8.55 13.39
C VAL A 316 -24.15 8.06 13.71
N SER A 317 -23.25 8.12 12.74
CA SER A 317 -21.87 7.66 12.83
C SER A 317 -20.94 8.49 11.97
N ASN A 318 -19.64 8.24 12.07
CA ASN A 318 -18.62 8.78 11.17
C ASN A 318 -18.69 10.32 11.03
N LEU A 319 -18.80 11.04 12.18
CA LEU A 319 -18.75 12.49 12.20
C LEU A 319 -17.33 12.96 11.86
N ALA A 320 -17.18 13.60 10.71
CA ALA A 320 -15.94 14.19 10.25
C ALA A 320 -16.01 15.71 10.31
N VAL A 321 -15.19 16.32 11.15
CA VAL A 321 -15.15 17.77 11.34
C VAL A 321 -14.05 18.38 10.44
N TYR A 322 -14.45 19.28 9.54
CA TYR A 322 -13.55 20.00 8.64
C TYR A 322 -13.18 21.38 9.17
N SER A 323 -14.11 22.01 9.90
CA SER A 323 -13.90 23.27 10.60
C SER A 323 -14.94 23.42 11.72
N GLU A 324 -14.85 24.50 12.51
CA GLU A 324 -15.85 24.80 13.55
C GLU A 324 -17.29 24.89 13.00
N ASN A 325 -17.42 25.21 11.70
CA ASN A 325 -18.70 25.44 11.05
C ASN A 325 -19.01 24.47 9.91
N CYS A 326 -18.20 23.41 9.73
CA CYS A 326 -18.40 22.45 8.65
C CYS A 326 -18.05 21.03 9.08
N CYS A 327 -18.98 20.11 8.88
CA CYS A 327 -18.76 18.68 9.13
C CYS A 327 -19.57 17.81 8.14
N THR A 328 -19.19 16.53 8.07
CA THR A 328 -20.02 15.50 7.45
C THR A 328 -20.32 14.41 8.46
N CYS A 329 -21.45 13.73 8.31
CA CYS A 329 -21.77 12.54 9.10
C CYS A 329 -22.47 11.49 8.25
N GLU A 330 -22.37 10.24 8.67
CA GLU A 330 -23.11 9.13 8.05
C GLU A 330 -24.27 8.74 8.93
N VAL A 331 -25.40 8.43 8.30
CA VAL A 331 -26.62 8.04 9.00
C VAL A 331 -27.17 6.78 8.35
N SER A 332 -27.16 5.70 9.09
CA SER A 332 -27.86 4.47 8.70
C SER A 332 -29.27 4.50 9.23
N TYR A 333 -30.22 4.10 8.39
CA TYR A 333 -31.64 4.07 8.72
C TYR A 333 -32.28 2.81 8.20
N GLU A 334 -33.39 2.42 8.87
CA GLU A 334 -34.26 1.31 8.48
C GLU A 334 -35.73 1.70 8.63
N TYR A 335 -36.56 1.19 7.73
CA TYR A 335 -38.03 1.28 7.87
C TYR A 335 -38.71 0.17 7.08
N GLN A 336 -39.96 -0.13 7.47
CA GLN A 336 -40.82 -1.08 6.78
C GLN A 336 -42.03 -0.36 6.23
N LEU A 337 -42.43 -0.71 5.02
CA LEU A 337 -43.68 -0.27 4.41
C LEU A 337 -44.58 -1.47 4.13
N THR A 338 -45.78 -1.46 4.66
CA THR A 338 -46.79 -2.45 4.33
C THR A 338 -47.60 -1.96 3.13
N LYS A 339 -47.50 -2.71 2.04
CA LYS A 339 -48.31 -2.54 0.83
C LYS A 339 -49.20 -3.79 0.72
N ARG A 340 -49.14 -4.55 -0.35
CA ARG A 340 -49.68 -5.92 -0.44
C ARG A 340 -48.83 -6.92 0.33
N VAL A 341 -47.53 -6.63 0.43
CA VAL A 341 -46.53 -7.36 1.20
C VAL A 341 -45.76 -6.36 2.05
N VAL A 342 -45.07 -6.83 3.07
CA VAL A 342 -44.18 -6.01 3.87
C VAL A 342 -42.83 -5.92 3.14
N ASN A 343 -42.39 -4.70 2.88
CA ASN A 343 -41.07 -4.43 2.30
C ASN A 343 -40.21 -3.73 3.32
N ASP A 344 -38.98 -4.24 3.49
CA ASP A 344 -37.96 -3.64 4.34
C ASP A 344 -37.06 -2.74 3.49
N TYR A 345 -36.76 -1.60 4.02
CA TYR A 345 -35.84 -0.62 3.42
C TYR A 345 -34.77 -0.28 4.41
N ALA A 346 -33.51 -0.28 3.93
CA ALA A 346 -32.37 0.16 4.69
C ALA A 346 -31.46 1.01 3.80
N GLY A 347 -30.78 1.98 4.38
CA GLY A 347 -29.86 2.80 3.66
C GLY A 347 -28.88 3.51 4.57
N THR A 348 -27.84 4.06 3.94
CA THR A 348 -26.88 4.95 4.60
C THR A 348 -26.72 6.20 3.77
N LEU A 349 -26.94 7.35 4.41
CA LEU A 349 -26.76 8.67 3.85
C LEU A 349 -25.52 9.33 4.45
N ARG A 350 -24.83 10.12 3.65
CA ARG A 350 -23.83 11.07 4.14
C ARG A 350 -24.39 12.48 4.02
N TRP A 351 -24.52 13.16 5.13
CA TRP A 351 -24.91 14.55 5.19
C TRP A 351 -23.68 15.45 5.24
N THR A 352 -23.69 16.55 4.46
CA THR A 352 -22.79 17.69 4.67
C THR A 352 -23.55 18.76 5.44
N LEU A 353 -23.03 19.16 6.58
CA LEU A 353 -23.65 20.08 7.52
C LEU A 353 -22.80 21.33 7.68
N VAL A 354 -23.45 22.47 7.74
CA VAL A 354 -22.82 23.74 8.11
C VAL A 354 -23.58 24.36 9.30
N LYS A 355 -22.81 25.04 10.16
CA LYS A 355 -23.34 25.73 11.35
C LYS A 355 -23.67 27.15 11.01
N ALA A 356 -24.94 27.53 11.19
CA ALA A 356 -25.41 28.87 10.94
C ALA A 356 -25.19 29.79 12.16
N ASP A 357 -25.48 31.11 11.98
CA ASP A 357 -25.31 32.13 13.00
C ASP A 357 -26.18 31.91 14.25
N ASP A 358 -27.26 31.14 14.13
CA ASP A 358 -28.10 30.73 15.26
C ASP A 358 -27.49 29.56 16.08
N GLY A 359 -26.30 29.13 15.73
CA GLY A 359 -25.58 28.04 16.38
C GLY A 359 -26.06 26.63 15.99
N LYS A 360 -27.04 26.48 15.11
CA LYS A 360 -27.57 25.18 14.70
C LYS A 360 -26.93 24.69 13.41
N TRP A 361 -26.88 23.35 13.29
CA TRP A 361 -26.39 22.67 12.09
C TRP A 361 -27.53 22.50 11.06
N TYR A 362 -27.21 22.83 9.80
CA TYR A 362 -28.11 22.69 8.64
C TYR A 362 -27.45 21.90 7.53
N ALA A 363 -28.21 21.04 6.87
CA ALA A 363 -27.72 20.26 5.77
C ALA A 363 -27.63 21.08 4.47
N SER A 364 -26.49 21.03 3.79
CA SER A 364 -26.27 21.65 2.48
C SER A 364 -26.27 20.61 1.35
N SER A 365 -25.86 19.38 1.61
CA SER A 365 -25.94 18.30 0.64
C SER A 365 -26.21 16.96 1.30
N VAL A 366 -26.67 15.99 0.49
CA VAL A 366 -26.87 14.60 0.88
C VAL A 366 -26.36 13.68 -0.23
N GLU A 367 -25.65 12.64 0.18
CA GLU A 367 -25.16 11.58 -0.70
C GLU A 367 -25.70 10.24 -0.21
N THR A 368 -26.23 9.41 -1.10
CA THR A 368 -26.64 8.04 -0.77
C THR A 368 -25.45 7.11 -0.93
N LEU A 369 -24.95 6.55 0.17
CA LEU A 369 -23.81 5.61 0.17
C LEU A 369 -24.24 4.18 -0.10
N LYS A 370 -25.36 3.77 0.51
CA LYS A 370 -25.96 2.44 0.36
C LYS A 370 -27.46 2.54 0.38
N SER A 371 -28.13 1.72 -0.42
CA SER A 371 -29.56 1.50 -0.34
C SER A 371 -29.87 0.03 -0.63
N SER A 372 -30.79 -0.55 0.12
CA SER A 372 -31.30 -1.91 -0.10
C SER A 372 -32.80 -1.97 0.08
N GLU A 373 -33.44 -2.77 -0.74
CA GLU A 373 -34.86 -3.13 -0.62
C GLU A 373 -34.94 -4.66 -0.49
N GLY A 374 -35.56 -5.11 0.60
CA GLY A 374 -35.83 -6.52 0.85
C GLY A 374 -37.35 -6.76 0.84
N THR A 375 -37.80 -7.80 0.17
CA THR A 375 -39.21 -8.19 0.15
C THR A 375 -39.40 -9.44 0.99
N HIS A 376 -40.19 -9.33 2.08
CA HIS A 376 -40.65 -10.47 2.85
C HIS A 376 -42.10 -10.81 2.42
N SER A 377 -42.29 -11.97 1.84
CA SER A 377 -43.64 -12.51 1.60
C SER A 377 -44.20 -13.11 2.90
N THR A 378 -44.72 -12.27 3.77
CA THR A 378 -45.70 -12.71 4.78
C THR A 378 -47.10 -12.54 4.21
N VAL A 379 -47.71 -13.64 3.79
CA VAL A 379 -49.13 -13.68 3.53
C VAL A 379 -49.79 -13.29 4.84
N ALA A 380 -50.37 -12.08 4.89
CA ALA A 380 -51.24 -11.70 5.99
C ALA A 380 -52.48 -12.60 5.93
N GLY A 381 -52.63 -13.50 6.91
CA GLY A 381 -53.82 -14.31 7.12
C GLY A 381 -54.98 -13.46 7.69
#